data_08b29f7137ba85d08f47e4d8efce3e51
#
_entry.id   08b29f7137ba85d08f47e4d8efce3e51
#
_cell.length_a   1.000
_cell.length_b   1.000
_cell.length_c   1.000
_cell.angle_alpha   90.00
_cell.angle_beta   90.00
_cell.angle_gamma   90.00
#
_symmetry.space_group_name_H-M   'P 1'
#
loop_
_entity.id
_entity.type
_entity.pdbx_description
1 polymer ?
#
loop_
_entity_poly.entity_id
_entity_poly.type
_entity_poly.pdbx_seq_one_letter_code
_entity_poly.pdbx_strand_id
1 'polypeptide(L)'
;IMLSGYDCSDVGADFLAAGVDVFIMKPLFKSNMVHLLRNFAEDRGCGHASAVPRPEGQRLGGLHVLLVEDNEINQEIAKELLLMEGASVDVADNGEQALNIFARSEEGYYQLVLMDIQMPVMNGLEATRRIRESERDDLRALPVVVLSANAFTEDVQESKRAGADDHLSKPISVKDLAATLGGILGRS
;
A
#
# COMPACT_ATOMS: atom_id res chain seq x y z
N ILE A 1 -13.32 22.04 13.57
CA ILE A 1 -12.64 20.75 13.42
C ILE A 1 -12.81 19.96 14.70
N MET A 2 -13.26 18.73 14.63
CA MET A 2 -13.44 17.83 15.79
C MET A 2 -12.66 16.52 15.57
N LEU A 3 -12.01 16.02 16.63
CA LEU A 3 -11.23 14.77 16.62
C LEU A 3 -12.00 13.69 17.36
N SER A 4 -12.36 12.59 16.70
CA SER A 4 -13.07 11.46 17.31
C SER A 4 -12.28 10.15 17.21
N GLY A 5 -12.38 9.32 18.23
CA GLY A 5 -11.87 7.94 18.24
C GLY A 5 -12.93 6.89 17.86
N TYR A 6 -14.15 7.32 17.55
CA TYR A 6 -15.28 6.46 17.18
C TYR A 6 -15.81 6.84 15.81
N ASP A 7 -16.34 5.87 15.11
CA ASP A 7 -17.07 6.09 13.85
C ASP A 7 -18.33 6.94 14.13
N CYS A 8 -18.39 8.12 13.52
CA CYS A 8 -19.47 9.09 13.69
C CYS A 8 -20.37 9.18 12.45
N SER A 9 -20.38 8.17 11.60
CA SER A 9 -21.19 8.13 10.37
C SER A 9 -22.68 8.33 10.63
N ASP A 10 -23.20 7.86 11.77
CA ASP A 10 -24.63 7.98 12.12
C ASP A 10 -25.01 9.32 12.78
N VAL A 11 -24.06 10.11 13.25
CA VAL A 11 -24.30 11.38 13.95
C VAL A 11 -23.75 12.62 13.23
N GLY A 12 -23.22 12.44 12.02
CA GLY A 12 -22.60 13.51 11.24
C GLY A 12 -23.50 14.71 10.97
N ALA A 13 -24.81 14.50 10.80
CA ALA A 13 -25.77 15.57 10.54
C ALA A 13 -25.99 16.50 11.74
N ASP A 14 -25.98 15.97 12.97
CA ASP A 14 -26.19 16.74 14.20
C ASP A 14 -24.99 17.63 14.53
N PHE A 15 -23.78 17.18 14.19
CA PHE A 15 -22.56 17.93 14.41
C PHE A 15 -22.32 19.04 13.37
N LEU A 16 -22.76 18.83 12.12
CA LEU A 16 -22.79 19.89 11.11
C LEU A 16 -23.75 21.02 11.52
N ALA A 17 -24.91 20.68 12.12
CA ALA A 17 -25.85 21.66 12.68
C ALA A 17 -25.28 22.40 13.89
N ALA A 18 -24.32 21.81 14.61
CA ALA A 18 -23.61 22.43 15.74
C ALA A 18 -22.38 23.26 15.31
N GLY A 19 -22.13 23.45 14.00
CA GLY A 19 -21.06 24.28 13.47
C GLY A 19 -19.70 23.57 13.39
N VAL A 20 -19.67 22.24 13.33
CA VAL A 20 -18.45 21.48 13.08
C VAL A 20 -18.25 21.29 11.58
N ASP A 21 -17.25 21.93 11.02
CA ASP A 21 -16.97 21.91 9.58
C ASP A 21 -16.27 20.62 9.12
N VAL A 22 -15.49 19.97 9.98
CA VAL A 22 -14.68 18.80 9.63
C VAL A 22 -14.51 17.85 10.80
N PHE A 23 -14.69 16.57 10.54
CA PHE A 23 -14.37 15.46 11.45
C PHE A 23 -13.05 14.80 11.04
N ILE A 24 -12.25 14.46 12.02
CA ILE A 24 -11.01 13.69 11.82
C ILE A 24 -11.04 12.49 12.73
N MET A 25 -10.95 11.29 12.16
CA MET A 25 -10.81 10.06 12.93
C MET A 25 -9.36 9.85 13.39
N LYS A 26 -9.20 9.32 14.59
CA LYS A 26 -7.90 8.84 15.07
C LYS A 26 -7.67 7.42 14.52
N PRO A 27 -6.43 7.06 14.13
CA PRO A 27 -5.16 7.75 14.38
C PRO A 27 -4.87 8.91 13.41
N LEU A 28 -4.33 10.00 13.96
CA LEU A 28 -3.96 11.21 13.21
C LEU A 28 -2.63 11.00 12.47
N PHE A 29 -2.71 10.79 11.18
CA PHE A 29 -1.52 10.80 10.33
C PHE A 29 -1.24 12.24 9.84
N LYS A 30 0.04 12.62 9.87
CA LYS A 30 0.50 13.96 9.46
C LYS A 30 0.06 14.32 8.04
N SER A 31 0.02 13.33 7.14
CA SER A 31 -0.45 13.47 5.76
C SER A 31 -1.92 13.85 5.67
N ASN A 32 -2.79 13.21 6.45
CA ASN A 32 -4.23 13.50 6.46
C ASN A 32 -4.51 14.91 6.99
N MET A 33 -3.74 15.36 7.98
CA MET A 33 -3.88 16.70 8.54
C MET A 33 -3.43 17.78 7.55
N VAL A 34 -2.32 17.55 6.83
CA VAL A 34 -1.82 18.50 5.81
C VAL A 34 -2.81 18.58 4.63
N HIS A 35 -3.38 17.46 4.21
CA HIS A 35 -4.36 17.43 3.11
C HIS A 35 -5.65 18.18 3.50
N LEU A 36 -6.16 17.95 4.70
CA LEU A 36 -7.34 18.65 5.23
C LEU A 36 -7.11 20.15 5.38
N LEU A 37 -5.97 20.56 5.92
CA LEU A 37 -5.63 21.98 6.08
C LEU A 37 -5.43 22.68 4.73
N ARG A 38 -4.92 21.99 3.72
CA ARG A 38 -4.78 22.52 2.37
C ARG A 38 -6.14 22.74 1.71
N ASN A 39 -7.03 21.74 1.77
CA ASN A 39 -8.39 21.87 1.26
C ASN A 39 -9.18 22.99 1.97
N PHE A 40 -8.96 23.15 3.28
CA PHE A 40 -9.59 24.22 4.06
C PHE A 40 -9.06 25.64 3.72
N ALA A 41 -7.79 25.74 3.29
CA ALA A 41 -7.19 27.00 2.86
C ALA A 41 -7.64 27.40 1.45
N GLU A 42 -7.93 26.43 0.59
CA GLU A 42 -8.37 26.65 -0.79
C GLU A 42 -9.87 26.99 -0.89
N ASP A 43 -10.70 26.48 0.04
CA ASP A 43 -12.16 26.66 0.04
C ASP A 43 -12.63 28.07 0.52
N ARG A 44 -11.71 28.93 1.01
CA ARG A 44 -12.02 30.32 1.40
C ARG A 44 -11.91 31.35 0.27
N GLY A 45 -11.63 30.91 -0.95
CA GLY A 45 -11.52 31.73 -2.14
C GLY A 45 -12.50 31.37 -3.23
N CYS A 46 -13.66 32.05 -3.26
CA CYS A 46 -14.58 32.21 -4.39
C CYS A 46 -15.17 30.96 -5.06
N GLY A 47 -16.50 30.91 -5.03
CA GLY A 47 -17.32 29.93 -5.71
C GLY A 47 -17.03 29.77 -7.19
N HIS A 48 -16.86 28.53 -7.56
CA HIS A 48 -17.30 27.97 -8.84
C HIS A 48 -17.52 26.48 -8.62
N ALA A 49 -18.75 26.04 -8.88
CA ALA A 49 -19.05 24.63 -9.08
C ALA A 49 -18.23 24.17 -10.29
N SER A 50 -17.11 23.55 -10.04
CA SER A 50 -16.31 22.86 -11.06
C SER A 50 -16.06 21.46 -10.56
N ALA A 51 -16.52 20.50 -11.38
CA ALA A 51 -16.16 19.09 -11.41
C ALA A 51 -15.30 18.64 -10.24
N VAL A 52 -15.83 17.71 -9.44
CA VAL A 52 -15.03 16.91 -8.52
C VAL A 52 -13.73 16.58 -9.24
N PRO A 53 -12.55 17.03 -8.75
CA PRO A 53 -11.31 16.58 -9.31
C PRO A 53 -11.33 15.07 -9.20
N ARG A 54 -11.27 14.37 -10.33
CA ARG A 54 -10.94 12.94 -10.30
C ARG A 54 -9.66 12.87 -9.47
N PRO A 55 -9.59 12.03 -8.43
CA PRO A 55 -8.35 11.89 -7.68
C PRO A 55 -7.25 11.60 -8.69
N GLU A 56 -6.26 12.48 -8.77
CA GLU A 56 -4.99 12.19 -9.40
C GLU A 56 -4.41 11.02 -8.63
N GLY A 57 -4.57 9.79 -9.15
CA GLY A 57 -3.98 8.64 -8.49
C GLY A 57 -4.81 7.36 -8.50
N GLN A 58 -5.27 6.89 -9.63
CA GLN A 58 -5.44 5.44 -9.81
C GLN A 58 -4.24 4.94 -10.61
N ARG A 59 -3.05 5.10 -10.05
CA ARG A 59 -1.79 4.67 -10.69
C ARG A 59 -1.66 3.16 -10.77
N LEU A 60 -2.40 2.44 -9.93
CA LEU A 60 -2.41 0.99 -9.81
C LEU A 60 -3.72 0.37 -10.29
N GLY A 61 -4.54 1.13 -11.01
CA GLY A 61 -5.82 0.66 -11.51
C GLY A 61 -5.69 -0.60 -12.37
N GLY A 62 -6.33 -1.68 -11.93
CA GLY A 62 -6.31 -2.97 -12.62
C GLY A 62 -5.14 -3.90 -12.25
N LEU A 63 -4.24 -3.50 -11.36
CA LEU A 63 -3.20 -4.40 -10.85
C LEU A 63 -3.73 -5.29 -9.72
N HIS A 64 -3.39 -6.57 -9.74
CA HIS A 64 -3.55 -7.49 -8.63
C HIS A 64 -2.23 -7.59 -7.86
N VAL A 65 -2.25 -7.19 -6.60
CA VAL A 65 -1.09 -7.14 -5.72
C VAL A 65 -1.23 -8.21 -4.66
N LEU A 66 -0.18 -9.01 -4.44
CA LEU A 66 -0.07 -9.86 -3.27
C LEU A 66 0.72 -9.11 -2.19
N LEU A 67 0.08 -8.81 -1.08
CA LEU A 67 0.70 -8.26 0.12
C LEU A 67 1.06 -9.39 1.08
N VAL A 68 2.34 -9.51 1.43
CA VAL A 68 2.83 -10.54 2.35
C VAL A 68 3.40 -9.85 3.58
N GLU A 69 2.69 -9.95 4.68
CA GLU A 69 2.94 -9.25 5.95
C GLU A 69 2.32 -10.06 7.09
N ASP A 70 2.99 -10.25 8.20
CA ASP A 70 2.50 -11.06 9.32
C ASP A 70 1.70 -10.26 10.38
N ASN A 71 1.83 -8.95 10.36
CA ASN A 71 1.15 -8.07 11.30
C ASN A 71 -0.16 -7.52 10.72
N GLU A 72 -1.30 -7.88 11.32
CA GLU A 72 -2.64 -7.50 10.86
C GLU A 72 -2.82 -5.98 10.71
N ILE A 73 -2.22 -5.18 11.60
CA ILE A 73 -2.32 -3.71 11.53
C ILE A 73 -1.57 -3.17 10.31
N ASN A 74 -0.37 -3.72 10.04
CA ASN A 74 0.41 -3.33 8.87
C ASN A 74 -0.28 -3.80 7.58
N GLN A 75 -0.89 -5.00 7.58
CA GLN A 75 -1.69 -5.51 6.45
C GLN A 75 -2.82 -4.52 6.11
N GLU A 76 -3.60 -4.12 7.11
CA GLU A 76 -4.75 -3.24 6.92
C GLU A 76 -4.31 -1.86 6.36
N ILE A 77 -3.26 -1.27 6.94
CA ILE A 77 -2.72 0.02 6.48
C ILE A 77 -2.22 -0.08 5.03
N ALA A 78 -1.42 -1.10 4.71
CA ALA A 78 -0.87 -1.28 3.37
C ALA A 78 -1.96 -1.60 2.35
N LYS A 79 -2.92 -2.44 2.71
CA LYS A 79 -4.08 -2.79 1.88
C LYS A 79 -4.93 -1.57 1.56
N GLU A 80 -5.28 -0.74 2.55
CA GLU A 80 -6.03 0.49 2.31
C GLU A 80 -5.28 1.44 1.35
N LEU A 81 -3.98 1.62 1.54
CA LEU A 81 -3.16 2.46 0.65
C LEU A 81 -3.19 1.96 -0.80
N LEU A 82 -3.07 0.66 -1.02
CA LEU A 82 -3.12 0.04 -2.34
C LEU A 82 -4.51 0.15 -2.98
N LEU A 83 -5.57 -0.09 -2.21
CA LEU A 83 -6.96 0.06 -2.68
C LEU A 83 -7.27 1.51 -3.07
N MET A 84 -6.79 2.50 -2.32
CA MET A 84 -6.95 3.92 -2.67
C MET A 84 -6.27 4.27 -4.00
N GLU A 85 -5.17 3.61 -4.34
CA GLU A 85 -4.48 3.74 -5.64
C GLU A 85 -5.12 2.88 -6.75
N GLY A 86 -6.19 2.15 -6.45
CA GLY A 86 -7.00 1.40 -7.43
C GLY A 86 -6.55 -0.03 -7.68
N ALA A 87 -5.63 -0.58 -6.88
CA ALA A 87 -5.21 -1.98 -6.97
C ALA A 87 -6.25 -2.93 -6.35
N SER A 88 -6.25 -4.18 -6.78
CA SER A 88 -6.86 -5.31 -6.06
C SER A 88 -5.78 -5.96 -5.18
N VAL A 89 -6.11 -6.33 -3.94
CA VAL A 89 -5.12 -6.80 -2.97
C VAL A 89 -5.56 -8.11 -2.34
N ASP A 90 -4.73 -9.14 -2.49
CA ASP A 90 -4.79 -10.34 -1.69
C ASP A 90 -3.70 -10.32 -0.62
N VAL A 91 -3.91 -10.98 0.51
CA VAL A 91 -3.00 -10.94 1.66
C VAL A 91 -2.52 -12.34 2.01
N ALA A 92 -1.26 -12.44 2.40
CA ALA A 92 -0.64 -13.63 2.96
C ALA A 92 0.10 -13.27 4.25
N ASP A 93 0.04 -14.13 5.27
CA ASP A 93 0.62 -13.87 6.60
C ASP A 93 2.10 -14.26 6.69
N ASN A 94 2.63 -14.95 5.68
CA ASN A 94 4.04 -15.38 5.62
C ASN A 94 4.41 -15.86 4.21
N GLY A 95 5.70 -16.12 4.00
CA GLY A 95 6.23 -16.55 2.71
C GLY A 95 5.69 -17.89 2.23
N GLU A 96 5.41 -18.84 3.13
CA GLU A 96 4.84 -20.14 2.76
C GLU A 96 3.41 -20.00 2.23
N GLN A 97 2.62 -19.17 2.89
CA GLN A 97 1.25 -18.89 2.45
C GLN A 97 1.25 -18.18 1.08
N ALA A 98 2.18 -17.24 0.86
CA ALA A 98 2.35 -16.58 -0.43
C ALA A 98 2.65 -17.60 -1.55
N LEU A 99 3.58 -18.53 -1.34
CA LEU A 99 3.89 -19.59 -2.31
C LEU A 99 2.70 -20.51 -2.58
N ASN A 100 1.90 -20.82 -1.56
CA ASN A 100 0.68 -21.61 -1.70
C ASN A 100 -0.40 -20.88 -2.51
N ILE A 101 -0.51 -19.57 -2.35
CA ILE A 101 -1.39 -18.72 -3.15
C ILE A 101 -0.94 -18.74 -4.61
N PHE A 102 0.34 -18.54 -4.90
CA PHE A 102 0.87 -18.61 -6.26
C PHE A 102 0.65 -19.98 -6.92
N ALA A 103 0.82 -21.06 -6.18
CA ALA A 103 0.60 -22.41 -6.71
C ALA A 103 -0.85 -22.67 -7.18
N ARG A 104 -1.81 -21.90 -6.66
CA ARG A 104 -3.24 -22.02 -6.98
C ARG A 104 -3.74 -20.93 -7.92
N SER A 105 -2.96 -19.87 -8.12
CA SER A 105 -3.32 -18.76 -9.01
C SER A 105 -3.11 -19.13 -10.47
N GLU A 106 -3.88 -18.50 -11.35
CA GLU A 106 -3.65 -18.52 -12.78
C GLU A 106 -2.33 -17.80 -13.14
N GLU A 107 -1.75 -18.15 -14.27
CA GLU A 107 -0.54 -17.46 -14.75
C GLU A 107 -0.84 -15.98 -15.04
N GLY A 108 0.04 -15.09 -14.56
CA GLY A 108 -0.10 -13.66 -14.72
C GLY A 108 -1.21 -13.00 -13.91
N TYR A 109 -1.83 -13.72 -12.96
CA TYR A 109 -2.87 -13.15 -12.09
C TYR A 109 -2.34 -12.01 -11.22
N TYR A 110 -1.13 -12.15 -10.67
CA TYR A 110 -0.46 -11.10 -9.91
C TYR A 110 0.53 -10.33 -10.78
N GLN A 111 0.55 -9.01 -10.60
CA GLN A 111 1.48 -8.09 -11.28
C GLN A 111 2.50 -7.47 -10.33
N LEU A 112 2.33 -7.64 -9.03
CA LEU A 112 3.23 -7.11 -8.00
C LEU A 112 3.14 -7.93 -6.72
N VAL A 113 4.27 -8.07 -6.03
CA VAL A 113 4.35 -8.56 -4.65
C VAL A 113 4.97 -7.49 -3.77
N LEU A 114 4.31 -7.19 -2.66
CA LEU A 114 4.89 -6.47 -1.53
C LEU A 114 5.22 -7.48 -0.44
N MET A 115 6.49 -7.65 -0.11
CA MET A 115 7.00 -8.73 0.71
C MET A 115 7.72 -8.21 1.95
N ASP A 116 7.17 -8.43 3.14
CA ASP A 116 7.92 -8.15 4.37
C ASP A 116 9.11 -9.10 4.51
N ILE A 117 10.24 -8.58 4.99
CA ILE A 117 11.44 -9.40 5.27
C ILE A 117 11.20 -10.29 6.48
N GLN A 118 10.69 -9.71 7.57
CA GLN A 118 10.67 -10.35 8.89
C GLN A 118 9.30 -10.96 9.17
N MET A 119 9.14 -12.22 8.83
CA MET A 119 7.91 -12.97 9.09
C MET A 119 8.23 -14.35 9.68
N PRO A 120 7.32 -14.93 10.50
CA PRO A 120 7.44 -16.28 11.00
C PRO A 120 7.29 -17.32 9.88
N VAL A 121 7.65 -18.56 10.15
CA VAL A 121 7.55 -19.74 9.27
C VAL A 121 8.50 -19.65 8.09
N MET A 122 8.30 -18.71 7.18
CA MET A 122 9.18 -18.42 6.05
C MET A 122 9.31 -16.90 5.89
N ASN A 123 10.55 -16.39 6.00
CA ASN A 123 10.84 -14.99 5.82
C ASN A 123 10.74 -14.56 4.34
N GLY A 124 10.64 -13.22 4.11
CA GLY A 124 10.43 -12.70 2.77
C GLY A 124 11.61 -12.91 1.81
N LEU A 125 12.84 -12.96 2.30
CA LEU A 125 14.01 -13.21 1.45
C LEU A 125 14.02 -14.63 0.91
N GLU A 126 13.68 -15.61 1.76
CA GLU A 126 13.54 -17.01 1.36
C GLU A 126 12.38 -17.20 0.38
N ALA A 127 11.23 -16.57 0.66
CA ALA A 127 10.09 -16.60 -0.25
C ALA A 127 10.44 -15.98 -1.62
N THR A 128 11.16 -14.85 -1.63
CA THR A 128 11.63 -14.21 -2.86
C THR A 128 12.54 -15.13 -3.68
N ARG A 129 13.51 -15.81 -3.04
CA ARG A 129 14.36 -16.78 -3.74
C ARG A 129 13.55 -17.88 -4.39
N ARG A 130 12.58 -18.47 -3.66
CA ARG A 130 11.71 -19.53 -4.20
C ARG A 130 10.81 -19.05 -5.33
N ILE A 131 10.35 -17.82 -5.30
CA ILE A 131 9.63 -17.19 -6.42
C ILE A 131 10.54 -17.14 -7.64
N ARG A 132 11.81 -16.72 -7.50
CA ARG A 132 12.78 -16.64 -8.60
C ARG A 132 13.24 -18.01 -9.11
N GLU A 133 13.20 -19.03 -8.29
CA GLU A 133 13.53 -20.45 -8.63
C GLU A 133 12.31 -21.22 -9.16
N SER A 134 11.13 -20.58 -9.24
CA SER A 134 9.91 -21.20 -9.73
C SER A 134 10.05 -21.72 -11.17
N GLU A 135 9.40 -22.82 -11.49
CA GLU A 135 9.28 -23.30 -12.88
C GLU A 135 8.35 -22.42 -13.74
N ARG A 136 7.47 -21.63 -13.11
CA ARG A 136 6.56 -20.68 -13.75
C ARG A 136 7.30 -19.41 -14.18
N ASP A 137 7.28 -19.12 -15.47
CA ASP A 137 7.96 -17.95 -16.06
C ASP A 137 7.37 -16.63 -15.56
N ASP A 138 6.05 -16.56 -15.40
CA ASP A 138 5.34 -15.39 -14.88
C ASP A 138 5.77 -15.05 -13.45
N LEU A 139 5.99 -16.03 -12.58
CA LEU A 139 6.47 -15.82 -11.22
C LEU A 139 7.94 -15.40 -11.18
N ARG A 140 8.79 -15.95 -12.05
CA ARG A 140 10.19 -15.53 -12.14
C ARG A 140 10.32 -14.07 -12.58
N ALA A 141 9.41 -13.61 -13.44
CA ALA A 141 9.37 -12.24 -13.93
C ALA A 141 8.53 -11.28 -13.05
N LEU A 142 7.78 -11.83 -12.06
CA LEU A 142 6.89 -11.05 -11.21
C LEU A 142 7.67 -10.02 -10.38
N PRO A 143 7.35 -8.73 -10.46
CA PRO A 143 7.97 -7.71 -9.63
C PRO A 143 7.79 -7.98 -8.13
N VAL A 144 8.89 -8.05 -7.40
CA VAL A 144 8.90 -8.22 -5.93
C VAL A 144 9.56 -7.01 -5.30
N VAL A 145 8.77 -6.26 -4.53
CA VAL A 145 9.23 -5.14 -3.71
C VAL A 145 9.28 -5.58 -2.26
N VAL A 146 10.46 -5.51 -1.67
CA VAL A 146 10.68 -5.94 -0.30
C VAL A 146 10.42 -4.79 0.67
N LEU A 147 9.72 -5.08 1.77
CA LEU A 147 9.42 -4.15 2.85
C LEU A 147 10.32 -4.44 4.05
N SER A 148 10.99 -3.43 4.60
CA SER A 148 11.79 -3.59 5.80
C SER A 148 11.59 -2.47 6.82
N ALA A 149 11.83 -2.76 8.10
CA ALA A 149 11.80 -1.76 9.17
C ALA A 149 12.96 -0.76 9.07
N ASN A 150 14.06 -1.15 8.39
CA ASN A 150 15.27 -0.36 8.28
C ASN A 150 15.74 -0.32 6.82
N ALA A 151 16.03 0.89 6.33
CA ALA A 151 16.65 1.10 5.02
C ALA A 151 18.19 0.99 5.07
N PHE A 152 18.74 0.14 5.96
CA PHE A 152 20.19 -0.04 6.03
C PHE A 152 20.72 -0.77 4.81
N THR A 153 21.95 -0.45 4.45
CA THR A 153 22.63 -0.98 3.26
C THR A 153 22.70 -2.51 3.22
N GLU A 154 22.71 -3.17 4.38
CA GLU A 154 22.75 -4.63 4.50
C GLU A 154 21.45 -5.27 4.06
N ASP A 155 20.28 -4.81 4.57
CA ASP A 155 18.96 -5.31 4.19
C ASP A 155 18.69 -5.15 2.68
N VAL A 156 19.09 -3.98 2.14
CA VAL A 156 18.97 -3.69 0.70
C VAL A 156 19.84 -4.63 -0.14
N GLN A 157 21.05 -4.93 0.31
CA GLN A 157 21.94 -5.85 -0.40
C GLN A 157 21.44 -7.29 -0.35
N GLU A 158 20.93 -7.73 0.79
CA GLU A 158 20.36 -9.07 0.95
C GLU A 158 19.10 -9.24 0.12
N SER A 159 18.21 -8.24 0.08
CA SER A 159 17.03 -8.24 -0.76
C SER A 159 17.37 -8.39 -2.25
N LYS A 160 18.36 -7.63 -2.73
CA LYS A 160 18.86 -7.75 -4.10
C LYS A 160 19.47 -9.11 -4.40
N ARG A 161 20.24 -9.68 -3.47
CA ARG A 161 20.78 -11.05 -3.60
C ARG A 161 19.69 -12.11 -3.64
N ALA A 162 18.59 -11.89 -2.93
CA ALA A 162 17.42 -12.76 -2.99
C ALA A 162 16.64 -12.64 -4.31
N GLY A 163 16.91 -11.60 -5.13
CA GLY A 163 16.26 -11.37 -6.40
C GLY A 163 15.10 -10.38 -6.34
N ALA A 164 15.01 -9.55 -5.30
CA ALA A 164 14.04 -8.47 -5.24
C ALA A 164 14.37 -7.37 -6.26
N ASP A 165 13.32 -6.81 -6.87
CA ASP A 165 13.45 -5.73 -7.87
C ASP A 165 13.66 -4.36 -7.22
N ASP A 166 13.03 -4.14 -6.07
CA ASP A 166 13.15 -2.90 -5.31
C ASP A 166 12.91 -3.12 -3.81
N HIS A 167 13.09 -2.05 -3.04
CA HIS A 167 13.02 -2.06 -1.59
C HIS A 167 12.30 -0.81 -1.08
N LEU A 168 11.40 -0.98 -0.11
CA LEU A 168 10.70 0.09 0.57
C LEU A 168 10.89 -0.02 2.09
N SER A 169 11.10 1.12 2.73
CA SER A 169 11.13 1.19 4.20
C SER A 169 9.73 1.31 4.78
N LYS A 170 9.47 0.62 5.89
CA LYS A 170 8.26 0.82 6.70
C LYS A 170 8.41 2.09 7.58
N PRO A 171 7.36 2.87 7.79
CA PRO A 171 5.99 2.69 7.29
C PRO A 171 5.86 3.07 5.81
N ILE A 172 5.07 2.27 5.08
CA ILE A 172 4.85 2.50 3.64
C ILE A 172 4.13 3.84 3.45
N SER A 173 4.68 4.70 2.58
CA SER A 173 4.01 5.92 2.15
C SER A 173 3.49 5.77 0.72
N VAL A 174 2.35 6.38 0.42
CA VAL A 174 1.77 6.42 -0.94
C VAL A 174 2.78 6.97 -1.95
N LYS A 175 3.56 7.98 -1.54
CA LYS A 175 4.56 8.62 -2.40
C LYS A 175 5.70 7.67 -2.78
N ASP A 176 6.24 6.94 -1.79
CA ASP A 176 7.35 6.02 -2.02
C ASP A 176 6.89 4.81 -2.81
N LEU A 177 5.71 4.27 -2.48
CA LEU A 177 5.07 3.19 -3.23
C LEU A 177 4.86 3.59 -4.70
N ALA A 178 4.28 4.76 -4.96
CA ALA A 178 4.03 5.25 -6.31
C ALA A 178 5.33 5.50 -7.10
N ALA A 179 6.39 5.99 -6.45
CA ALA A 179 7.70 6.21 -7.07
C ALA A 179 8.36 4.88 -7.48
N THR A 180 8.36 3.90 -6.56
CA THR A 180 8.91 2.56 -6.79
C THR A 180 8.16 1.85 -7.93
N LEU A 181 6.84 1.87 -7.90
CA LEU A 181 6.02 1.23 -8.92
C LEU A 181 6.14 1.91 -10.28
N GLY A 182 6.23 3.24 -10.33
CA GLY A 182 6.52 3.97 -11.56
C GLY A 182 7.86 3.57 -12.18
N GLY A 183 8.86 3.27 -11.36
CA GLY A 183 10.16 2.78 -11.81
C GLY A 183 10.15 1.34 -12.32
N ILE A 184 9.32 0.47 -11.73
CA ILE A 184 9.21 -0.95 -12.09
C ILE A 184 8.32 -1.14 -13.31
N LEU A 185 7.11 -0.56 -13.30
CA LEU A 185 6.12 -0.72 -14.37
C LEU A 185 6.47 0.08 -15.62
N GLY A 186 7.26 1.15 -15.52
CA GLY A 186 7.74 1.93 -16.66
C GLY A 186 8.92 1.29 -17.43
N ARG A 187 9.40 0.12 -17.00
CA ARG A 187 10.47 -0.65 -17.64
C ARG A 187 9.98 -1.81 -18.52
N SER A 188 8.64 -1.98 -18.63
CA SER A 188 8.01 -3.03 -19.45
C SER A 188 7.73 -2.55 -20.86
#